data_dbc8f024adb080c5839cc9c5f7ebde84
#
_entry.id   dbc8f024adb080c5839cc9c5f7ebde84
#
_cell.length_a   1.000
_cell.length_b   1.000
_cell.length_c   1.000
_cell.angle_alpha   90.00
_cell.angle_beta   90.00
_cell.angle_gamma   90.00
#
_symmetry.space_group_name_H-M   'P 1'
#
loop_
_entity.id
_entity.type
_entity.pdbx_description
1 polymer ?
#
loop_
_entity_poly.entity_id
_entity_poly.type
_entity_poly.pdbx_seq_one_letter_code
_entity_poly.pdbx_strand_id
1 'polypeptide(L)'
;RLVVPRILPKCEKIITVSQFERKRILEALHLPEKQLVAVYNGFNSHFHLQPKAPEITRKYIDADEYLFFLGNTDPKKNTPRVLKAYSGYLKKSAKKLPLLIADLKEDAIDRILEEEKMMDIKSYLSFPGYIENTDLAALYSGAFAFLYPSLRESFGIPMLEAMACGTPIIAGNTSAMPEIAGDGALLVDPFSPED
;
A
#
# COMPACT_ATOMS: atom_id res chain seq x y z
N ARG A 1 6.89 -20.64 -14.19
CA ARG A 1 5.42 -20.74 -14.08
C ARG A 1 4.87 -22.17 -14.12
N LEU A 2 5.59 -23.16 -14.71
CA LEU A 2 5.12 -24.57 -14.82
C LEU A 2 5.50 -25.47 -13.64
N VAL A 3 6.41 -25.06 -12.76
CA VAL A 3 6.96 -25.89 -11.68
C VAL A 3 6.00 -25.95 -10.48
N VAL A 4 5.50 -24.78 -10.03
CA VAL A 4 4.64 -24.68 -8.84
C VAL A 4 3.37 -25.52 -8.95
N PRO A 5 2.56 -25.47 -10.04
CA PRO A 5 1.37 -26.33 -10.18
C PRO A 5 1.66 -27.82 -10.19
N ARG A 6 2.90 -28.25 -10.52
CA ARG A 6 3.29 -29.65 -10.51
C ARG A 6 3.78 -30.15 -9.16
N ILE A 7 4.28 -29.24 -8.30
CA ILE A 7 4.85 -29.58 -7.00
C ILE A 7 3.78 -29.47 -5.89
N LEU A 8 2.97 -28.41 -5.88
CA LEU A 8 1.99 -28.18 -4.82
C LEU A 8 1.07 -29.36 -4.55
N PRO A 9 0.51 -30.08 -5.56
CA PRO A 9 -0.33 -31.25 -5.29
C PRO A 9 0.37 -32.38 -4.55
N LYS A 10 1.71 -32.42 -4.58
CA LYS A 10 2.53 -33.46 -3.92
C LYS A 10 2.92 -33.09 -2.49
N CYS A 11 2.66 -31.86 -2.06
CA CYS A 11 2.95 -31.42 -0.69
C CYS A 11 1.89 -31.99 0.26
N GLU A 12 2.29 -32.41 1.44
CA GLU A 12 1.36 -32.84 2.48
C GLU A 12 0.51 -31.68 2.99
N LYS A 13 1.16 -30.53 3.21
CA LYS A 13 0.53 -29.27 3.60
C LYS A 13 1.08 -28.10 2.80
N ILE A 14 0.23 -27.15 2.52
CA ILE A 14 0.55 -25.88 1.87
C ILE A 14 0.08 -24.76 2.79
N ILE A 15 0.96 -23.84 3.11
CA ILE A 15 0.65 -22.65 3.90
C ILE A 15 0.47 -21.47 2.96
N THR A 16 -0.60 -20.70 3.15
CA THR A 16 -0.86 -19.43 2.47
C THR A 16 -0.90 -18.32 3.49
N VAL A 17 -0.65 -17.09 3.05
CA VAL A 17 -0.59 -15.93 3.96
C VAL A 17 -1.96 -15.28 4.21
N SER A 18 -3.01 -15.71 3.48
CA SER A 18 -4.38 -15.22 3.62
C SER A 18 -5.39 -16.28 3.19
N GLN A 19 -6.65 -16.13 3.60
CA GLN A 19 -7.77 -16.95 3.10
C GLN A 19 -8.01 -16.67 1.62
N PHE A 20 -7.81 -15.40 1.19
CA PHE A 20 -7.91 -15.03 -0.21
C PHE A 20 -6.96 -15.86 -1.08
N GLU A 21 -5.66 -15.95 -0.74
CA GLU A 21 -4.71 -16.77 -1.49
C GLU A 21 -5.00 -18.27 -1.33
N ARG A 22 -5.46 -18.71 -0.16
CA ARG A 22 -5.90 -20.10 0.06
C ARG A 22 -6.99 -20.46 -0.93
N LYS A 23 -8.06 -19.68 -0.99
CA LYS A 23 -9.20 -19.92 -1.90
C LYS A 23 -8.75 -19.97 -3.35
N ARG A 24 -7.92 -18.99 -3.77
CA ARG A 24 -7.42 -18.94 -5.15
C ARG A 24 -6.58 -20.16 -5.55
N ILE A 25 -5.74 -20.68 -4.65
CA ILE A 25 -4.93 -21.87 -4.94
C ILE A 25 -5.81 -23.11 -4.99
N LEU A 26 -6.78 -23.25 -4.08
CA LEU A 26 -7.75 -24.34 -4.10
C LEU A 26 -8.50 -24.40 -5.43
N GLU A 27 -9.03 -23.27 -5.87
CA GLU A 27 -9.78 -23.16 -7.13
C GLU A 27 -8.90 -23.43 -8.36
N ALA A 28 -7.69 -22.84 -8.40
CA ALA A 28 -6.80 -22.94 -9.54
C ALA A 28 -6.19 -24.34 -9.74
N LEU A 29 -5.99 -25.11 -8.66
CA LEU A 29 -5.32 -26.41 -8.69
C LEU A 29 -6.22 -27.57 -8.29
N HIS A 30 -7.49 -27.29 -7.96
CA HIS A 30 -8.47 -28.28 -7.51
C HIS A 30 -7.96 -29.19 -6.37
N LEU A 31 -7.26 -28.58 -5.39
CA LEU A 31 -6.65 -29.30 -4.28
C LEU A 31 -7.68 -29.57 -3.17
N PRO A 32 -7.50 -30.64 -2.37
CA PRO A 32 -8.31 -30.88 -1.19
C PRO A 32 -8.15 -29.74 -0.17
N GLU A 33 -9.24 -29.25 0.40
CA GLU A 33 -9.22 -28.16 1.39
C GLU A 33 -8.30 -28.42 2.58
N LYS A 34 -8.26 -29.69 3.05
CA LYS A 34 -7.39 -30.14 4.16
C LYS A 34 -5.90 -29.98 3.89
N GLN A 35 -5.50 -29.79 2.63
CA GLN A 35 -4.10 -29.62 2.22
C GLN A 35 -3.61 -28.20 2.39
N LEU A 36 -4.51 -27.20 2.36
CA LEU A 36 -4.16 -25.79 2.50
C LEU A 36 -4.60 -25.22 3.84
N VAL A 37 -3.69 -24.45 4.46
CA VAL A 37 -3.94 -23.72 5.70
C VAL A 37 -3.52 -22.29 5.52
N ALA A 38 -4.37 -21.33 5.86
CA ALA A 38 -3.99 -19.92 5.92
C ALA A 38 -3.37 -19.64 7.29
N VAL A 39 -2.16 -19.09 7.26
CA VAL A 39 -1.43 -18.61 8.44
C VAL A 39 -1.03 -17.17 8.14
N TYR A 40 -1.61 -16.23 8.87
CA TYR A 40 -1.40 -14.81 8.64
C TYR A 40 0.02 -14.39 9.01
N ASN A 41 0.57 -13.46 8.24
CA ASN A 41 1.83 -12.83 8.58
C ASN A 41 1.64 -11.90 9.80
N GLY A 42 2.71 -11.78 10.59
CA GLY A 42 2.87 -10.68 11.52
C GLY A 42 3.58 -9.48 10.86
N PHE A 43 3.80 -8.44 11.66
CA PHE A 43 4.65 -7.31 11.30
C PHE A 43 5.73 -7.14 12.37
N ASN A 44 6.76 -6.33 12.07
CA ASN A 44 7.87 -6.15 13.01
C ASN A 44 7.44 -5.26 14.19
N SER A 45 7.80 -5.63 15.42
CA SER A 45 7.42 -4.93 16.65
C SER A 45 7.94 -3.49 16.77
N HIS A 46 8.89 -3.06 15.92
CA HIS A 46 9.31 -1.67 15.89
C HIS A 46 8.24 -0.73 15.28
N PHE A 47 7.28 -1.28 14.51
CA PHE A 47 6.10 -0.52 14.11
C PHE A 47 5.11 -0.44 15.27
N HIS A 48 5.01 0.74 15.84
CA HIS A 48 4.05 1.11 16.88
C HIS A 48 3.85 2.62 16.82
N LEU A 49 2.76 3.10 17.42
CA LEU A 49 2.50 4.54 17.49
C LEU A 49 3.68 5.24 18.17
N GLN A 50 4.28 6.17 17.44
CA GLN A 50 5.39 6.99 17.91
C GLN A 50 4.95 8.43 18.17
N PRO A 51 5.58 9.14 19.12
CA PRO A 51 5.45 10.59 19.20
C PRO A 51 5.79 11.23 17.85
N LYS A 52 5.23 12.39 17.55
CA LYS A 52 5.63 13.16 16.37
C LYS A 52 7.14 13.39 16.41
N ALA A 53 7.81 12.99 15.35
CA ALA A 53 9.26 13.07 15.21
C ALA A 53 9.61 13.94 13.97
N PRO A 54 9.39 15.28 14.06
CA PRO A 54 9.61 16.18 12.92
C PRO A 54 11.07 16.15 12.43
N GLU A 55 12.02 15.86 13.30
CA GLU A 55 13.43 15.68 12.95
C GLU A 55 13.67 14.48 12.02
N ILE A 56 12.79 13.48 12.06
CA ILE A 56 12.82 12.33 11.15
C ILE A 56 12.01 12.64 9.90
N THR A 57 10.75 13.05 10.07
CA THR A 57 9.83 13.21 8.92
C THR A 57 10.31 14.30 7.96
N ARG A 58 10.95 15.38 8.46
CA ARG A 58 11.48 16.47 7.64
C ARG A 58 12.68 16.09 6.76
N LYS A 59 13.30 14.92 6.98
CA LYS A 59 14.28 14.36 6.02
C LYS A 59 13.62 14.00 4.68
N TYR A 60 12.31 13.73 4.70
CA TYR A 60 11.56 13.14 3.59
C TYR A 60 10.46 14.05 3.05
N ILE A 61 9.87 14.88 3.91
CA ILE A 61 8.81 15.82 3.53
C ILE A 61 8.81 17.05 4.43
N ASP A 62 8.79 18.25 3.84
CA ASP A 62 8.71 19.52 4.58
C ASP A 62 7.26 19.91 4.83
N ALA A 63 6.58 19.11 5.67
CA ALA A 63 5.21 19.38 6.08
C ALA A 63 4.91 18.71 7.43
N ASP A 64 4.03 19.32 8.23
CA ASP A 64 3.58 18.76 9.52
C ASP A 64 2.42 17.76 9.34
N GLU A 65 1.70 17.83 8.24
CA GLU A 65 0.62 16.91 7.87
C GLU A 65 0.75 16.55 6.39
N TYR A 66 0.68 15.28 6.06
CA TYR A 66 0.85 14.78 4.70
C TYR A 66 0.08 13.47 4.49
N LEU A 67 -0.21 13.16 3.25
CA LEU A 67 -0.62 11.83 2.82
C LEU A 67 0.63 11.00 2.54
N PHE A 68 0.59 9.70 2.85
CA PHE A 68 1.72 8.79 2.63
C PHE A 68 1.35 7.65 1.69
N PHE A 69 2.20 7.36 0.72
CA PHE A 69 2.02 6.29 -0.26
C PHE A 69 3.34 5.54 -0.49
N LEU A 70 3.32 4.22 -0.35
CA LEU A 70 4.41 3.34 -0.76
C LEU A 70 4.20 2.95 -2.22
N GLY A 71 4.72 3.78 -3.13
CA GLY A 71 4.64 3.57 -4.56
C GLY A 71 5.80 2.75 -5.09
N ASN A 72 5.62 2.17 -6.25
CA ASN A 72 6.69 1.68 -7.09
C ASN A 72 6.21 1.52 -8.54
N THR A 73 7.08 1.04 -9.43
CA THR A 73 6.76 0.83 -10.85
C THR A 73 5.96 -0.44 -11.13
N ASP A 74 5.72 -1.31 -10.14
CA ASP A 74 4.87 -2.49 -10.30
C ASP A 74 3.41 -2.04 -10.53
N PRO A 75 2.78 -2.42 -11.66
CA PRO A 75 1.39 -2.03 -11.96
C PRO A 75 0.39 -2.34 -10.86
N LYS A 76 0.64 -3.38 -10.04
CA LYS A 76 -0.25 -3.73 -8.93
C LYS A 76 -0.31 -2.68 -7.83
N LYS A 77 0.71 -1.80 -7.68
CA LYS A 77 0.72 -0.70 -6.72
C LYS A 77 -0.17 0.47 -7.14
N ASN A 78 -0.61 0.49 -8.39
CA ASN A 78 -1.63 1.40 -8.90
C ASN A 78 -1.21 2.89 -8.91
N THR A 79 0.09 3.16 -8.97
CA THR A 79 0.63 4.54 -8.87
C THR A 79 -0.05 5.55 -9.78
N PRO A 80 -0.32 5.28 -11.08
CA PRO A 80 -1.00 6.25 -11.94
C PRO A 80 -2.39 6.64 -11.44
N ARG A 81 -3.20 5.68 -10.93
CA ARG A 81 -4.54 5.99 -10.41
C ARG A 81 -4.49 6.72 -9.07
N VAL A 82 -3.51 6.42 -8.22
CA VAL A 82 -3.27 7.19 -6.98
C VAL A 82 -3.01 8.64 -7.31
N LEU A 83 -2.16 8.93 -8.30
CA LEU A 83 -1.87 10.31 -8.73
C LEU A 83 -3.10 10.99 -9.35
N LYS A 84 -3.94 10.27 -10.11
CA LYS A 84 -5.22 10.80 -10.61
C LYS A 84 -6.19 11.17 -9.49
N ALA A 85 -6.36 10.27 -8.51
CA ALA A 85 -7.21 10.52 -7.35
C ALA A 85 -6.66 11.72 -6.55
N TYR A 86 -5.35 11.79 -6.36
CA TYR A 86 -4.70 12.91 -5.69
C TYR A 86 -4.88 14.24 -6.44
N SER A 87 -4.78 14.25 -7.78
CA SER A 87 -5.12 15.42 -8.58
C SER A 87 -6.58 15.86 -8.38
N GLY A 88 -7.50 14.90 -8.32
CA GLY A 88 -8.91 15.15 -8.00
C GLY A 88 -9.09 15.76 -6.61
N TYR A 89 -8.40 15.23 -5.62
CA TYR A 89 -8.38 15.74 -4.24
C TYR A 89 -7.90 17.19 -4.19
N LEU A 90 -6.79 17.52 -4.84
CA LEU A 90 -6.24 18.88 -4.87
C LEU A 90 -7.21 19.91 -5.50
N LYS A 91 -8.04 19.48 -6.44
CA LYS A 91 -9.05 20.34 -7.09
C LYS A 91 -10.28 20.58 -6.21
N LYS A 92 -10.66 19.59 -5.40
CA LYS A 92 -11.91 19.61 -4.61
C LYS A 92 -11.70 20.05 -3.16
N SER A 93 -10.54 19.77 -2.56
CA SER A 93 -10.29 20.01 -1.15
C SER A 93 -9.84 21.45 -0.89
N ALA A 94 -10.38 22.07 0.16
CA ALA A 94 -9.87 23.34 0.68
C ALA A 94 -8.49 23.16 1.34
N LYS A 95 -8.25 22.02 2.00
CA LYS A 95 -6.96 21.66 2.61
C LYS A 95 -6.17 20.81 1.62
N LYS A 96 -5.04 21.31 1.15
CA LYS A 96 -4.18 20.65 0.18
C LYS A 96 -2.99 20.04 0.90
N LEU A 97 -3.15 18.81 1.38
CA LEU A 97 -2.05 18.07 2.00
C LEU A 97 -1.06 17.61 0.94
N PRO A 98 0.26 17.77 1.14
CA PRO A 98 1.24 17.19 0.24
C PRO A 98 1.23 15.65 0.32
N LEU A 99 1.71 15.00 -0.75
CA LEU A 99 1.80 13.54 -0.85
C LEU A 99 3.26 13.11 -0.82
N LEU A 100 3.64 12.37 0.22
CA LEU A 100 4.93 11.67 0.28
C LEU A 100 4.81 10.32 -0.46
N ILE A 101 5.67 10.11 -1.46
CA ILE A 101 5.73 8.90 -2.25
C ILE A 101 7.09 8.23 -2.04
N ALA A 102 7.14 7.10 -1.35
CA ALA A 102 8.35 6.31 -1.18
C ALA A 102 8.60 5.37 -2.37
N ASP A 103 9.84 4.89 -2.47
CA ASP A 103 10.30 3.87 -3.43
C ASP A 103 10.16 4.21 -4.92
N LEU A 104 9.89 5.48 -5.24
CA LEU A 104 9.89 5.98 -6.61
C LEU A 104 10.93 7.09 -6.78
N LYS A 105 11.57 7.08 -7.94
CA LYS A 105 12.49 8.15 -8.37
C LYS A 105 11.74 9.21 -9.17
N GLU A 106 12.32 10.39 -9.21
CA GLU A 106 11.74 11.56 -9.90
C GLU A 106 11.41 11.28 -11.36
N ASP A 107 12.33 10.63 -12.08
CA ASP A 107 12.14 10.30 -13.49
C ASP A 107 10.95 9.37 -13.78
N ALA A 108 10.65 8.46 -12.84
CA ALA A 108 9.48 7.60 -12.95
C ALA A 108 8.18 8.36 -12.68
N ILE A 109 8.20 9.27 -11.71
CA ILE A 109 7.05 10.15 -11.40
C ILE A 109 6.79 11.09 -12.57
N ASP A 110 7.82 11.78 -13.07
CA ASP A 110 7.70 12.73 -14.18
C ASP A 110 7.07 12.09 -15.40
N ARG A 111 7.53 10.88 -15.77
CA ARG A 111 6.95 10.13 -16.88
C ARG A 111 5.45 9.90 -16.71
N ILE A 112 5.01 9.48 -15.52
CA ILE A 112 3.58 9.25 -15.25
C ILE A 112 2.81 10.58 -15.30
N LEU A 113 3.36 11.66 -14.75
CA LEU A 113 2.71 12.97 -14.75
C LEU A 113 2.59 13.55 -16.16
N GLU A 114 3.59 13.36 -17.01
CA GLU A 114 3.58 13.79 -18.42
C GLU A 114 2.54 12.99 -19.24
N GLU A 115 2.58 11.64 -19.13
CA GLU A 115 1.65 10.75 -19.82
C GLU A 115 0.19 11.05 -19.47
N GLU A 116 -0.09 11.34 -18.19
CA GLU A 116 -1.43 11.60 -17.67
C GLU A 116 -1.80 13.10 -17.66
N LYS A 117 -0.91 13.99 -18.15
CA LYS A 117 -1.09 15.45 -18.20
C LYS A 117 -1.40 16.07 -16.82
N MET A 118 -0.64 15.67 -15.80
CA MET A 118 -0.83 16.08 -14.41
C MET A 118 0.40 16.78 -13.83
N MET A 119 1.22 17.46 -14.64
CA MET A 119 2.43 18.16 -14.16
C MET A 119 2.12 19.28 -13.15
N ASP A 120 0.92 19.78 -13.14
CA ASP A 120 0.43 20.81 -12.20
C ASP A 120 0.42 20.36 -10.74
N ILE A 121 0.35 19.04 -10.47
CA ILE A 121 0.41 18.53 -9.10
C ILE A 121 1.83 18.31 -8.58
N LYS A 122 2.88 18.38 -9.44
CA LYS A 122 4.26 18.03 -9.06
C LYS A 122 4.75 18.78 -7.82
N SER A 123 4.39 20.06 -7.67
CA SER A 123 4.80 20.89 -6.52
C SER A 123 4.21 20.43 -5.17
N TYR A 124 3.21 19.56 -5.18
CA TYR A 124 2.62 18.97 -3.98
C TYR A 124 3.16 17.57 -3.66
N LEU A 125 4.08 17.03 -4.47
CA LEU A 125 4.65 15.69 -4.30
C LEU A 125 6.04 15.79 -3.67
N SER A 126 6.31 14.89 -2.72
CA SER A 126 7.64 14.59 -2.22
C SER A 126 7.99 13.14 -2.56
N PHE A 127 9.11 12.91 -3.24
CA PHE A 127 9.57 11.59 -3.69
C PHE A 127 11.05 11.40 -3.36
N PRO A 128 11.37 11.18 -2.07
CA PRO A 128 12.76 11.06 -1.60
C PRO A 128 13.46 9.78 -2.10
N GLY A 129 12.75 8.91 -2.82
CA GLY A 129 13.24 7.60 -3.19
C GLY A 129 13.13 6.59 -2.05
N TYR A 130 14.23 5.90 -1.75
CA TYR A 130 14.29 4.93 -0.66
C TYR A 130 14.18 5.60 0.71
N ILE A 131 13.38 5.01 1.58
CA ILE A 131 13.20 5.42 2.98
C ILE A 131 13.81 4.33 3.88
N GLU A 132 14.60 4.75 4.86
CA GLU A 132 15.17 3.83 5.84
C GLU A 132 14.07 3.16 6.66
N ASN A 133 14.15 1.83 6.82
CA ASN A 133 13.16 1.07 7.58
C ASN A 133 12.96 1.56 9.01
N THR A 134 14.02 2.09 9.63
CA THR A 134 13.98 2.68 10.98
C THR A 134 13.15 3.95 11.06
N ASP A 135 13.01 4.67 9.94
CA ASP A 135 12.28 5.94 9.87
C ASP A 135 10.80 5.75 9.48
N LEU A 136 10.45 4.58 8.92
CA LEU A 136 9.08 4.30 8.44
C LEU A 136 8.02 4.41 9.54
N ALA A 137 8.31 3.95 10.75
CA ALA A 137 7.35 4.02 11.86
C ALA A 137 7.00 5.47 12.23
N ALA A 138 8.00 6.39 12.18
CA ALA A 138 7.77 7.82 12.40
C ALA A 138 6.95 8.44 11.25
N LEU A 139 7.23 8.02 10.01
CA LEU A 139 6.48 8.49 8.84
C LEU A 139 5.03 8.01 8.83
N TYR A 140 4.77 6.76 9.19
CA TYR A 140 3.40 6.30 9.39
C TYR A 140 2.71 7.09 10.50
N SER A 141 3.31 7.18 11.69
CA SER A 141 2.70 7.87 12.84
C SER A 141 2.44 9.36 12.60
N GLY A 142 3.25 10.01 11.74
CA GLY A 142 3.10 11.42 11.35
C GLY A 142 2.14 11.67 10.20
N ALA A 143 1.80 10.65 9.42
CA ALA A 143 0.93 10.79 8.26
C ALA A 143 -0.53 11.08 8.65
N PHE A 144 -1.20 11.96 7.92
CA PHE A 144 -2.64 12.19 8.05
C PHE A 144 -3.44 10.96 7.62
N ALA A 145 -3.00 10.31 6.54
CA ALA A 145 -3.53 9.01 6.10
C ALA A 145 -2.49 8.29 5.24
N PHE A 146 -2.51 6.95 5.31
CA PHE A 146 -1.75 6.07 4.44
C PHE A 146 -2.61 5.57 3.28
N LEU A 147 -2.14 5.77 2.06
CA LEU A 147 -2.83 5.34 0.84
C LEU A 147 -2.31 3.97 0.40
N TYR A 148 -3.20 3.00 0.31
CA TYR A 148 -2.86 1.63 -0.08
C TYR A 148 -3.87 1.02 -1.06
N PRO A 149 -4.26 1.74 -2.14
CA PRO A 149 -5.24 1.24 -3.11
C PRO A 149 -4.59 0.32 -4.15
N SER A 150 -3.81 -0.67 -3.71
CA SER A 150 -3.19 -1.67 -4.57
C SER A 150 -4.26 -2.46 -5.34
N LEU A 151 -3.97 -2.82 -6.59
CA LEU A 151 -4.87 -3.67 -7.39
C LEU A 151 -4.86 -5.12 -6.90
N ARG A 152 -3.75 -5.55 -6.30
CA ARG A 152 -3.60 -6.89 -5.78
C ARG A 152 -2.49 -7.00 -4.75
N GLU A 153 -2.83 -7.59 -3.61
CA GLU A 153 -1.89 -8.01 -2.57
C GLU A 153 -2.23 -9.42 -2.09
N SER A 154 -1.20 -10.18 -1.73
CA SER A 154 -1.40 -11.50 -1.13
C SER A 154 -1.71 -11.41 0.37
N PHE A 155 -1.30 -10.29 1.02
CA PHE A 155 -1.56 -10.02 2.44
C PHE A 155 -1.68 -8.53 2.73
N GLY A 156 -0.60 -7.74 2.54
CA GLY A 156 -0.62 -6.29 2.81
C GLY A 156 0.09 -5.93 4.11
N ILE A 157 1.34 -6.38 4.30
CA ILE A 157 2.15 -6.05 5.49
C ILE A 157 2.22 -4.53 5.74
N PRO A 158 2.46 -3.64 4.74
CA PRO A 158 2.48 -2.20 4.96
C PRO A 158 1.21 -1.63 5.58
N MET A 159 0.06 -2.24 5.31
CA MET A 159 -1.21 -1.84 5.92
C MET A 159 -1.23 -2.16 7.43
N LEU A 160 -0.72 -3.32 7.84
CA LEU A 160 -0.59 -3.67 9.26
C LEU A 160 0.43 -2.78 9.99
N GLU A 161 1.52 -2.41 9.31
CA GLU A 161 2.53 -1.48 9.84
C GLU A 161 1.90 -0.10 10.12
N ALA A 162 1.14 0.42 9.15
CA ALA A 162 0.41 1.67 9.31
C ALA A 162 -0.64 1.60 10.45
N MET A 163 -1.40 0.49 10.55
CA MET A 163 -2.34 0.25 11.64
C MET A 163 -1.64 0.26 13.00
N ALA A 164 -0.52 -0.43 13.12
CA ALA A 164 0.27 -0.48 14.35
C ALA A 164 0.80 0.89 14.77
N CYS A 165 1.06 1.77 13.80
CA CYS A 165 1.47 3.15 14.01
C CYS A 165 0.29 4.12 14.24
N GLY A 166 -0.96 3.63 14.26
CA GLY A 166 -2.15 4.44 14.48
C GLY A 166 -2.55 5.32 13.31
N THR A 167 -2.05 5.04 12.12
CA THR A 167 -2.30 5.83 10.91
C THR A 167 -3.64 5.46 10.29
N PRO A 168 -4.55 6.42 9.99
CA PRO A 168 -5.73 6.15 9.18
C PRO A 168 -5.36 5.61 7.79
N ILE A 169 -6.11 4.63 7.29
CA ILE A 169 -5.77 3.94 6.03
C ILE A 169 -6.91 4.04 5.04
N ILE A 170 -6.56 4.34 3.78
CA ILE A 170 -7.43 4.20 2.62
C ILE A 170 -6.86 3.05 1.78
N ALA A 171 -7.56 1.92 1.71
CA ALA A 171 -7.10 0.70 1.05
C ALA A 171 -8.05 0.25 -0.06
N GLY A 172 -7.53 -0.49 -1.03
CA GLY A 172 -8.37 -1.08 -2.08
C GLY A 172 -9.29 -2.17 -1.52
N ASN A 173 -10.52 -2.27 -2.05
CA ASN A 173 -11.50 -3.29 -1.68
C ASN A 173 -11.28 -4.63 -2.41
N THR A 174 -10.06 -4.91 -2.86
CA THR A 174 -9.72 -6.08 -3.68
C THR A 174 -8.72 -7.00 -2.98
N SER A 175 -8.63 -8.25 -3.46
CA SER A 175 -7.66 -9.27 -3.02
C SER A 175 -7.72 -9.54 -1.51
N ALA A 176 -6.58 -9.63 -0.81
CA ALA A 176 -6.54 -9.88 0.64
C ALA A 176 -6.80 -8.62 1.49
N MET A 177 -6.86 -7.43 0.89
CA MET A 177 -6.95 -6.19 1.67
C MET A 177 -8.21 -6.08 2.54
N PRO A 178 -9.43 -6.40 2.07
CA PRO A 178 -10.61 -6.39 2.94
C PRO A 178 -10.52 -7.39 4.10
N GLU A 179 -9.93 -8.57 3.86
CA GLU A 179 -9.72 -9.61 4.87
C GLU A 179 -8.78 -9.13 5.99
N ILE A 180 -7.68 -8.46 5.60
CA ILE A 180 -6.65 -8.02 6.55
C ILE A 180 -7.02 -6.69 7.22
N ALA A 181 -7.70 -5.80 6.50
CA ALA A 181 -8.16 -4.52 7.04
C ALA A 181 -9.25 -4.68 8.12
N GLY A 182 -10.15 -5.64 7.95
CA GLY A 182 -11.36 -5.68 8.77
C GLY A 182 -12.06 -4.32 8.74
N ASP A 183 -12.35 -3.78 9.92
CA ASP A 183 -12.95 -2.44 10.09
C ASP A 183 -11.89 -1.33 10.26
N GLY A 184 -10.60 -1.66 10.14
CA GLY A 184 -9.49 -0.74 10.42
C GLY A 184 -9.08 0.16 9.25
N ALA A 185 -9.75 0.10 8.09
CA ALA A 185 -9.44 0.94 6.94
C ALA A 185 -10.72 1.37 6.20
N LEU A 186 -10.66 2.54 5.55
CA LEU A 186 -11.63 2.93 4.54
C LEU A 186 -11.33 2.15 3.25
N LEU A 187 -12.25 1.33 2.80
CA LEU A 187 -12.11 0.54 1.58
C LEU A 187 -12.72 1.28 0.40
N VAL A 188 -11.96 1.38 -0.69
CA VAL A 188 -12.31 2.08 -1.93
C VAL A 188 -12.13 1.17 -3.14
N ASP A 189 -12.80 1.46 -4.26
CA ASP A 189 -12.54 0.78 -5.52
C ASP A 189 -11.20 1.25 -6.12
N PRO A 190 -10.14 0.41 -6.16
CA PRO A 190 -8.85 0.82 -6.67
C PRO A 190 -8.84 1.07 -8.19
N PHE A 191 -9.92 0.76 -8.90
CA PHE A 191 -10.07 1.05 -10.33
C PHE A 191 -10.75 2.40 -10.60
N SER A 192 -11.41 2.99 -9.59
CA SER A 192 -12.08 4.30 -9.66
C SER A 192 -11.26 5.38 -8.94
N PRO A 193 -10.60 6.30 -9.66
CA PRO A 193 -9.90 7.43 -9.03
C PRO A 193 -10.83 8.44 -8.34
N GLU A 194 -12.13 8.37 -8.58
CA GLU A 194 -13.15 9.25 -8.00
C GLU A 194 -13.65 8.75 -6.64
N ASP A 195 -13.45 7.47 -6.32
CA ASP A 195 -13.86 6.82 -5.09
C ASP A 195 -12.86 7.12 -3.96
#